data_5b55e14782c8edb2e7c526d8c54daffe
#
_entry.id   5b55e14782c8edb2e7c526d8c54daffe
#
_cell.length_a   1.000
_cell.length_b   1.000
_cell.length_c   1.000
_cell.angle_alpha   90.00
_cell.angle_beta   90.00
_cell.angle_gamma   90.00
#
_symmetry.space_group_name_H-M   'P 1'
#
loop_
_entity.id
_entity.type
_entity.pdbx_description
1 polymer ?
#
loop_
_entity_poly.entity_id
_entity_poly.type
_entity_poly.pdbx_seq_one_letter_code
_entity_poly.pdbx_strand_id
1 'polypeptide(L)'
;MKLFKNLMIVLSVSLLLWGCSDDDESINNGNSTISLSTNILQVDKNGGDATVTVTSSDNWRLSGICDWAHPSITSGKDGDVVTFTIDPNKLDEKRTATFKFFTGSSVVPLQVESQPAYIMDLLSDEALSITKEKSTVRIQLNTNVADPTITYSDGGEEWLTFDRRNEFGGKVTLSFTAAENKTYKDRSTKITISSPLVTESVNVDINQKQTDAIITESNTLTYDLTARTISFKVKYNVNYAISITKGKDWITDQSISEPQKGDDGLTTVTVTYKLSASPASRGGTIHIA
;
A
#
# COMPACT_ATOMS: atom_id res chain seq x y z
N MET A 1 49.22 -9.37 -13.49
CA MET A 1 50.57 -9.59 -13.00
C MET A 1 51.15 -8.22 -12.62
N LYS A 2 51.11 -7.83 -11.34
CA LYS A 2 52.07 -6.91 -10.67
C LYS A 2 51.71 -6.91 -9.18
N LEU A 3 52.60 -7.53 -8.42
CA LEU A 3 52.68 -7.55 -6.98
C LEU A 3 52.93 -6.13 -6.47
N PHE A 4 52.31 -5.77 -5.33
CA PHE A 4 52.86 -4.73 -4.46
C PHE A 4 53.12 -5.32 -3.08
N LYS A 5 54.37 -5.21 -2.71
CA LYS A 5 55.03 -5.73 -1.51
C LYS A 5 54.62 -4.95 -0.25
N ASN A 6 54.41 -5.70 0.82
CA ASN A 6 54.34 -5.23 2.20
C ASN A 6 55.65 -4.49 2.59
N LEU A 7 55.49 -3.32 3.18
CA LEU A 7 56.60 -2.66 3.91
C LEU A 7 56.17 -2.55 5.39
N MET A 8 56.76 -3.43 6.20
CA MET A 8 56.64 -3.45 7.65
C MET A 8 57.73 -2.54 8.21
N ILE A 9 57.34 -1.41 8.81
CA ILE A 9 58.27 -0.53 9.53
C ILE A 9 58.16 -0.88 11.02
N VAL A 10 59.20 -1.51 11.55
CA VAL A 10 59.41 -1.72 12.98
C VAL A 10 60.12 -0.49 13.52
N LEU A 11 59.44 0.30 14.37
CA LEU A 11 60.02 1.40 15.08
C LEU A 11 60.34 0.95 16.51
N SER A 12 61.63 0.69 16.79
CA SER A 12 62.15 0.44 18.09
C SER A 12 62.31 1.75 18.90
N VAL A 13 61.54 1.89 19.97
CA VAL A 13 61.71 2.97 20.95
C VAL A 13 62.50 2.46 22.15
N SER A 14 63.69 3.01 22.30
CA SER A 14 64.62 2.78 23.44
C SER A 14 64.06 3.40 24.73
N LEU A 15 64.00 2.59 25.78
CA LEU A 15 63.75 3.03 27.17
C LEU A 15 64.89 3.90 27.67
N LEU A 16 64.56 5.09 28.15
CA LEU A 16 65.40 5.80 29.12
C LEU A 16 64.66 5.80 30.45
N LEU A 17 65.27 5.02 31.41
CA LEU A 17 64.91 5.05 32.81
C LEU A 17 65.54 6.27 33.46
N TRP A 18 64.68 7.20 33.95
CA TRP A 18 65.15 8.13 35.00
C TRP A 18 64.21 7.97 36.18
N GLY A 19 64.78 7.45 37.24
CA GLY A 19 64.19 7.40 38.56
C GLY A 19 64.27 8.75 39.26
N CYS A 20 63.19 9.13 39.96
CA CYS A 20 63.26 10.05 41.08
C CYS A 20 62.10 9.79 42.05
N SER A 21 62.47 9.34 43.20
CA SER A 21 62.02 9.53 44.59
C SER A 21 60.52 9.61 44.89
N ASP A 22 60.25 8.82 45.92
CA ASP A 22 59.07 8.66 46.75
C ASP A 22 58.44 10.02 47.18
N ASP A 23 57.16 10.16 46.87
CA ASP A 23 56.17 10.72 47.78
C ASP A 23 54.98 9.76 47.71
N ASP A 24 54.75 9.06 48.84
CA ASP A 24 53.56 8.22 49.05
C ASP A 24 52.27 9.04 49.07
N GLU A 25 51.81 9.43 47.92
CA GLU A 25 50.36 9.61 47.75
C GLU A 25 49.80 8.25 47.38
N SER A 26 49.05 7.67 48.31
CA SER A 26 48.26 6.48 48.07
C SER A 26 47.37 6.71 46.84
N ILE A 27 47.84 6.29 45.67
CA ILE A 27 47.02 6.20 44.49
C ILE A 27 45.94 5.18 44.84
N ASN A 28 44.79 5.70 45.26
CA ASN A 28 43.58 4.91 45.44
C ASN A 28 43.19 4.47 44.02
N ASN A 29 43.70 3.32 43.58
CA ASN A 29 43.30 2.63 42.37
C ASN A 29 41.87 2.09 42.54
N GLY A 30 40.95 2.95 43.01
CA GLY A 30 39.54 2.67 42.92
C GLY A 30 39.17 2.54 41.45
N ASN A 31 38.72 1.35 41.05
CA ASN A 31 38.21 1.12 39.72
C ASN A 31 37.08 2.13 39.51
N SER A 32 37.33 3.19 38.72
CA SER A 32 36.27 4.12 38.33
C SER A 32 35.18 3.34 37.61
N THR A 33 33.93 3.52 38.01
CA THR A 33 32.78 2.84 37.39
C THR A 33 31.78 3.85 36.89
N ILE A 34 31.20 3.57 35.72
CA ILE A 34 30.10 4.35 35.15
C ILE A 34 29.11 3.41 34.49
N SER A 35 27.83 3.70 34.68
CA SER A 35 26.71 3.01 34.04
C SER A 35 25.60 3.99 33.74
N LEU A 36 24.71 3.63 32.82
CA LEU A 36 23.56 4.41 32.40
C LEU A 36 22.29 3.61 32.69
N SER A 37 21.19 4.31 32.99
CA SER A 37 19.85 3.69 33.15
C SER A 37 19.40 2.97 31.88
N THR A 38 19.89 3.39 30.72
CA THR A 38 19.74 2.72 29.42
C THR A 38 20.95 3.03 28.54
N ASN A 39 21.29 2.12 27.64
CA ASN A 39 22.35 2.34 26.64
C ASN A 39 21.78 2.75 25.27
N ILE A 40 20.43 2.79 25.12
CA ILE A 40 19.75 3.18 23.90
C ILE A 40 18.58 4.09 24.27
N LEU A 41 18.56 5.30 23.71
CA LEU A 41 17.39 6.19 23.70
C LEU A 41 16.72 6.13 22.33
N GLN A 42 15.44 5.78 22.31
CA GLN A 42 14.65 5.74 21.08
C GLN A 42 13.53 6.76 21.13
N VAL A 43 13.38 7.56 20.07
CA VAL A 43 12.27 8.46 19.87
C VAL A 43 11.62 8.20 18.52
N ASP A 44 10.35 8.58 18.39
CA ASP A 44 9.66 8.54 17.11
C ASP A 44 10.13 9.64 16.15
N LYS A 45 9.52 9.74 14.97
CA LYS A 45 9.87 10.74 13.95
C LYS A 45 9.70 12.19 14.40
N ASN A 46 8.88 12.45 15.42
CA ASN A 46 8.60 13.80 15.87
C ASN A 46 9.69 14.33 16.82
N GLY A 47 10.62 13.46 17.23
CA GLY A 47 11.65 13.83 18.21
C GLY A 47 11.09 14.01 19.60
N GLY A 48 11.63 14.95 20.36
CA GLY A 48 11.23 15.26 21.72
C GLY A 48 12.31 14.94 22.73
N ASP A 49 11.98 14.99 24.01
CA ASP A 49 12.92 14.81 25.10
C ASP A 49 13.01 13.34 25.54
N ALA A 50 14.23 12.84 25.66
CA ALA A 50 14.51 11.52 26.23
C ALA A 50 15.59 11.64 27.32
N THR A 51 15.50 10.87 28.39
CA THR A 51 16.38 11.02 29.56
C THR A 51 17.19 9.76 29.83
N VAL A 52 18.40 9.97 30.36
CA VAL A 52 19.25 8.92 30.88
C VAL A 52 19.80 9.35 32.23
N THR A 53 19.75 8.46 33.21
CA THR A 53 20.38 8.69 34.53
C THR A 53 21.78 8.09 34.51
N VAL A 54 22.76 8.85 35.02
CA VAL A 54 24.13 8.45 35.10
C VAL A 54 24.44 7.97 36.52
N THR A 55 24.99 6.77 36.68
CA THR A 55 25.54 6.26 37.93
C THR A 55 27.05 6.18 37.78
N SER A 56 27.81 6.86 38.66
CA SER A 56 29.28 6.92 38.56
C SER A 56 29.93 7.01 39.89
N SER A 57 31.16 6.46 40.03
CA SER A 57 31.97 6.58 41.23
C SER A 57 32.55 7.98 41.44
N ASP A 58 32.67 8.76 40.35
CA ASP A 58 33.30 10.09 40.36
C ASP A 58 32.58 11.01 39.36
N ASN A 59 33.04 12.25 39.25
CA ASN A 59 32.53 13.17 38.25
C ASN A 59 32.68 12.56 36.84
N TRP A 60 31.63 12.68 36.05
CA TRP A 60 31.59 12.17 34.68
C TRP A 60 31.61 13.31 33.65
N ARG A 61 31.98 12.95 32.44
CA ARG A 61 31.92 13.83 31.24
C ARG A 61 31.29 13.09 30.08
N LEU A 62 30.61 13.84 29.23
CA LEU A 62 30.00 13.38 28.00
C LEU A 62 30.81 13.86 26.79
N SER A 63 31.05 13.00 25.82
CA SER A 63 31.62 13.32 24.52
C SER A 63 30.74 12.76 23.40
N GLY A 64 30.64 13.49 22.33
CA GLY A 64 29.87 13.20 21.14
C GLY A 64 29.39 14.50 20.53
N ILE A 65 29.34 14.58 19.21
CA ILE A 65 28.81 15.72 18.47
C ILE A 65 27.68 15.18 17.60
N CYS A 66 26.52 15.82 17.71
CA CYS A 66 25.35 15.52 16.91
C CYS A 66 24.55 16.81 16.73
N ASP A 67 24.16 17.11 15.50
CA ASP A 67 23.42 18.32 15.12
C ASP A 67 21.91 18.21 15.27
N TRP A 68 21.43 17.04 15.73
CA TRP A 68 19.99 16.76 15.92
C TRP A 68 19.63 16.12 17.28
N ALA A 69 20.62 15.85 18.15
CA ALA A 69 20.41 15.33 19.50
C ALA A 69 21.28 16.13 20.48
N HIS A 70 20.65 16.92 21.34
CA HIS A 70 21.24 17.95 22.17
C HIS A 70 21.17 17.59 23.65
N PRO A 71 22.29 17.16 24.30
CA PRO A 71 22.29 16.89 25.72
C PRO A 71 22.17 18.17 26.55
N SER A 72 21.39 18.16 27.61
CA SER A 72 21.18 19.27 28.52
C SER A 72 22.44 19.69 29.29
N ILE A 73 23.30 18.70 29.61
CA ILE A 73 24.58 18.88 30.28
C ILE A 73 25.62 17.91 29.69
N THR A 74 26.89 18.29 29.72
CA THR A 74 28.00 17.49 29.20
C THR A 74 28.96 16.99 30.28
N SER A 75 28.69 17.29 31.55
CA SER A 75 29.43 16.80 32.73
C SER A 75 28.55 16.87 33.97
N GLY A 76 28.87 16.05 34.95
CA GLY A 76 28.08 16.03 36.17
C GLY A 76 28.66 15.03 37.19
N LYS A 77 27.83 14.61 38.13
CA LYS A 77 28.14 13.70 39.23
C LYS A 77 27.17 12.52 39.28
N ASP A 78 27.39 11.60 40.18
CA ASP A 78 26.51 10.47 40.41
C ASP A 78 25.05 10.88 40.63
N GLY A 79 24.14 10.17 39.99
CA GLY A 79 22.70 10.37 40.06
C GLY A 79 22.16 11.46 39.15
N ASP A 80 22.98 12.21 38.42
CA ASP A 80 22.50 13.25 37.51
C ASP A 80 21.73 12.63 36.34
N VAL A 81 20.69 13.39 35.92
CA VAL A 81 19.85 13.03 34.76
C VAL A 81 20.23 13.93 33.59
N VAL A 82 20.61 13.31 32.49
CA VAL A 82 20.85 14.01 31.23
C VAL A 82 19.60 13.90 30.35
N THR A 83 19.02 15.04 29.98
CA THR A 83 17.95 15.14 29.01
C THR A 83 18.56 15.38 27.62
N PHE A 84 18.22 14.54 26.66
CA PHE A 84 18.53 14.75 25.25
C PHE A 84 17.28 15.31 24.57
N THR A 85 17.35 16.57 24.10
CA THR A 85 16.34 17.13 23.21
C THR A 85 16.68 16.72 21.77
N ILE A 86 15.77 15.98 21.14
CA ILE A 86 15.99 15.34 19.84
C ILE A 86 15.08 16.01 18.82
N ASP A 87 15.68 16.53 17.74
CA ASP A 87 14.98 17.20 16.64
C ASP A 87 14.14 16.20 15.82
N PRO A 88 13.00 16.62 15.24
CA PRO A 88 12.20 15.79 14.36
C PRO A 88 13.02 15.19 13.23
N ASN A 89 12.83 13.90 12.99
CA ASN A 89 13.42 13.21 11.84
C ASN A 89 12.51 13.38 10.62
N LYS A 90 12.95 14.18 9.65
CA LYS A 90 12.23 14.41 8.39
C LYS A 90 12.72 13.51 7.25
N LEU A 91 13.69 12.63 7.55
CA LEU A 91 14.24 11.70 6.58
C LEU A 91 13.41 10.40 6.56
N ASP A 92 13.50 9.70 5.46
CA ASP A 92 12.93 8.36 5.27
C ASP A 92 13.81 7.24 5.87
N GLU A 93 14.92 7.64 6.51
CA GLU A 93 15.86 6.73 7.17
C GLU A 93 15.94 7.00 8.67
N LYS A 94 16.22 5.92 9.44
CA LYS A 94 16.53 6.01 10.87
C LYS A 94 17.84 6.77 11.07
N ARG A 95 17.83 7.78 11.95
CA ARG A 95 19.05 8.46 12.38
C ARG A 95 19.58 7.79 13.63
N THR A 96 20.90 7.69 13.73
CA THR A 96 21.60 7.13 14.89
C THR A 96 22.80 7.99 15.22
N ALA A 97 22.97 8.33 16.52
CA ALA A 97 24.15 9.01 17.06
C ALA A 97 24.67 8.25 18.26
N THR A 98 25.98 8.29 18.48
CA THR A 98 26.61 7.66 19.64
C THR A 98 27.31 8.72 20.47
N PHE A 99 26.93 8.79 21.73
CA PHE A 99 27.58 9.55 22.78
C PHE A 99 28.38 8.63 23.70
N LYS A 100 29.41 9.15 24.35
CA LYS A 100 30.23 8.37 25.29
C LYS A 100 30.32 9.11 26.62
N PHE A 101 29.97 8.45 27.70
CA PHE A 101 30.13 8.93 29.06
C PHE A 101 31.42 8.35 29.64
N PHE A 102 32.16 9.20 30.33
CA PHE A 102 33.48 8.85 30.90
C PHE A 102 33.56 9.23 32.37
N THR A 103 34.15 8.37 33.16
CA THR A 103 34.67 8.68 34.49
C THR A 103 35.99 7.93 34.71
N GLY A 104 37.07 8.65 35.08
CA GLY A 104 38.42 8.06 35.12
C GLY A 104 38.77 7.33 33.82
N SER A 105 39.07 6.03 33.91
CA SER A 105 39.37 5.15 32.77
C SER A 105 38.14 4.43 32.21
N SER A 106 36.97 4.53 32.85
CA SER A 106 35.75 3.85 32.43
C SER A 106 34.96 4.65 31.41
N VAL A 107 34.41 3.92 30.44
CA VAL A 107 33.62 4.49 29.32
C VAL A 107 32.37 3.65 29.12
N VAL A 108 31.22 4.31 28.96
CA VAL A 108 29.98 3.67 28.53
C VAL A 108 29.37 4.41 27.33
N PRO A 109 29.04 3.72 26.25
CA PRO A 109 28.34 4.34 25.10
C PRO A 109 26.85 4.45 25.36
N LEU A 110 26.25 5.53 24.86
CA LEU A 110 24.81 5.73 24.71
C LEU A 110 24.50 5.90 23.23
N GLN A 111 23.63 5.09 22.69
CA GLN A 111 23.09 5.23 21.33
C GLN A 111 21.78 6.00 21.39
N VAL A 112 21.65 7.04 20.59
CA VAL A 112 20.41 7.79 20.39
C VAL A 112 19.88 7.47 19.01
N GLU A 113 18.61 7.02 18.93
CA GLU A 113 17.94 6.63 17.69
C GLU A 113 16.68 7.45 17.48
N SER A 114 16.49 7.99 16.29
CA SER A 114 15.26 8.65 15.87
C SER A 114 14.68 7.92 14.65
N GLN A 115 13.42 7.49 14.78
CA GLN A 115 12.74 6.70 13.75
C GLN A 115 12.49 7.53 12.48
N PRO A 116 12.40 6.90 11.30
CA PRO A 116 12.12 7.59 10.04
C PRO A 116 10.70 8.17 9.99
N ALA A 117 10.52 9.16 9.14
CA ALA A 117 9.20 9.69 8.79
C ALA A 117 8.56 8.76 7.75
N TYR A 118 7.75 7.80 8.19
CA TYR A 118 6.99 6.96 7.26
C TYR A 118 5.84 7.75 6.64
N ILE A 119 5.71 7.63 5.32
CA ILE A 119 4.67 8.25 4.50
C ILE A 119 3.98 7.20 3.64
N MET A 120 2.72 7.42 3.31
CA MET A 120 1.95 6.61 2.36
C MET A 120 0.82 7.45 1.77
N ASP A 121 1.12 8.16 0.68
CA ASP A 121 0.20 9.06 -0.01
C ASP A 121 -0.25 8.47 -1.33
N LEU A 122 -1.52 8.60 -1.67
CA LEU A 122 -2.05 8.19 -2.97
C LEU A 122 -1.65 9.21 -4.04
N LEU A 123 -1.14 8.71 -5.17
CA LEU A 123 -0.79 9.51 -6.36
C LEU A 123 -1.72 9.25 -7.55
N SER A 124 -2.44 8.13 -7.57
CA SER A 124 -3.50 7.84 -8.55
C SER A 124 -4.86 8.33 -8.06
N ASP A 125 -5.88 8.19 -8.90
CA ASP A 125 -7.24 8.52 -8.52
C ASP A 125 -7.77 7.58 -7.42
N GLU A 126 -8.65 8.09 -6.56
CA GLU A 126 -9.32 7.34 -5.48
C GLU A 126 -10.35 6.33 -6.01
N ALA A 127 -10.80 6.49 -7.26
CA ALA A 127 -11.71 5.59 -7.92
C ALA A 127 -11.27 5.31 -9.36
N LEU A 128 -11.11 4.03 -9.69
CA LEU A 128 -10.71 3.57 -11.00
C LEU A 128 -11.83 2.75 -11.63
N SER A 129 -12.20 3.09 -12.86
CA SER A 129 -13.19 2.37 -13.65
C SER A 129 -12.51 1.59 -14.76
N ILE A 130 -12.80 0.30 -14.86
CA ILE A 130 -12.27 -0.59 -15.89
C ILE A 130 -13.38 -1.26 -16.67
N THR A 131 -13.09 -1.67 -17.89
CA THR A 131 -14.01 -2.42 -18.74
C THR A 131 -14.23 -3.84 -18.20
N LYS A 132 -15.16 -4.57 -18.80
CA LYS A 132 -15.41 -5.98 -18.46
C LYS A 132 -14.22 -6.91 -18.72
N GLU A 133 -13.34 -6.52 -19.64
CA GLU A 133 -12.23 -7.36 -20.10
C GLU A 133 -11.17 -7.57 -18.99
N LYS A 134 -10.45 -8.68 -19.08
CA LYS A 134 -9.25 -8.89 -18.26
C LYS A 134 -8.29 -7.72 -18.47
N SER A 135 -7.86 -7.09 -17.38
CA SER A 135 -7.02 -5.88 -17.46
C SER A 135 -6.07 -5.77 -16.27
N THR A 136 -5.11 -4.85 -16.39
CA THR A 136 -4.20 -4.51 -15.28
C THR A 136 -4.61 -3.18 -14.66
N VAL A 137 -4.87 -3.20 -13.36
CA VAL A 137 -5.07 -2.02 -12.52
C VAL A 137 -3.74 -1.62 -11.90
N ARG A 138 -3.45 -0.32 -11.87
CA ARG A 138 -2.23 0.23 -11.25
C ARG A 138 -2.59 1.34 -10.27
N ILE A 139 -2.11 1.19 -9.04
CA ILE A 139 -2.23 2.19 -7.98
C ILE A 139 -0.83 2.75 -7.74
N GLN A 140 -0.69 4.06 -7.81
CA GLN A 140 0.58 4.74 -7.57
C GLN A 140 0.57 5.41 -6.20
N LEU A 141 1.67 5.23 -5.46
CA LEU A 141 1.88 5.76 -4.12
C LEU A 141 3.21 6.51 -4.04
N ASN A 142 3.23 7.56 -3.23
CA ASN A 142 4.44 8.11 -2.64
C ASN A 142 4.59 7.47 -1.26
N THR A 143 5.49 6.51 -1.11
CA THR A 143 5.65 5.78 0.15
C THR A 143 7.06 5.21 0.32
N ASN A 144 7.56 5.25 1.54
CA ASN A 144 8.76 4.55 2.00
C ASN A 144 8.42 3.32 2.86
N VAL A 145 7.15 2.96 2.96
CA VAL A 145 6.73 1.69 3.59
C VAL A 145 7.04 0.55 2.63
N ALA A 146 7.92 -0.38 3.06
CA ALA A 146 8.38 -1.48 2.21
C ALA A 146 7.26 -2.49 1.89
N ASP A 147 6.56 -2.96 2.93
CA ASP A 147 5.58 -4.03 2.85
C ASP A 147 4.23 -3.60 3.44
N PRO A 148 3.42 -2.83 2.70
CA PRO A 148 2.09 -2.48 3.15
C PRO A 148 1.15 -3.70 3.08
N THR A 149 0.19 -3.75 3.98
CA THR A 149 -0.89 -4.73 3.95
C THR A 149 -1.95 -4.30 2.95
N ILE A 150 -2.37 -5.21 2.08
CA ILE A 150 -3.42 -4.98 1.07
C ILE A 150 -4.63 -5.85 1.43
N THR A 151 -5.79 -5.21 1.55
CA THR A 151 -7.07 -5.89 1.79
C THR A 151 -8.13 -5.44 0.80
N TYR A 152 -9.15 -6.25 0.62
CA TYR A 152 -10.25 -6.01 -0.31
C TYR A 152 -11.58 -6.02 0.43
N SER A 153 -12.56 -5.26 -0.03
CA SER A 153 -13.94 -5.37 0.39
C SER A 153 -14.75 -6.22 -0.60
N ASP A 154 -15.93 -6.67 -0.17
CA ASP A 154 -16.99 -7.22 -1.03
C ASP A 154 -16.53 -8.35 -1.97
N GLY A 155 -15.63 -9.25 -1.50
CA GLY A 155 -15.12 -10.37 -2.28
C GLY A 155 -14.23 -9.96 -3.45
N GLY A 156 -13.57 -8.80 -3.34
CA GLY A 156 -12.68 -8.26 -4.38
C GLY A 156 -11.52 -9.19 -4.72
N GLU A 157 -11.02 -9.95 -3.74
CA GLU A 157 -9.95 -10.93 -3.89
C GLU A 157 -10.29 -12.08 -4.85
N GLU A 158 -11.57 -12.34 -5.10
CA GLU A 158 -12.01 -13.39 -6.03
C GLU A 158 -11.73 -13.04 -7.50
N TRP A 159 -11.64 -11.75 -7.82
CA TRP A 159 -11.51 -11.30 -9.20
C TRP A 159 -10.40 -10.27 -9.45
N LEU A 160 -9.80 -9.72 -8.38
CA LEU A 160 -8.71 -8.73 -8.43
C LEU A 160 -7.52 -9.25 -7.62
N THR A 161 -6.47 -9.68 -8.31
CA THR A 161 -5.29 -10.29 -7.70
C THR A 161 -4.14 -9.30 -7.69
N PHE A 162 -3.48 -9.13 -6.55
CA PHE A 162 -2.23 -8.39 -6.47
C PHE A 162 -1.12 -9.17 -7.16
N ASP A 163 -0.42 -8.54 -8.11
CA ASP A 163 0.65 -9.18 -8.89
C ASP A 163 2.03 -8.82 -8.35
N ARG A 164 2.30 -7.52 -8.19
CA ARG A 164 3.63 -7.05 -7.82
C ARG A 164 3.64 -5.58 -7.37
N ARG A 165 4.70 -5.25 -6.62
CA ARG A 165 5.15 -3.89 -6.30
C ARG A 165 6.37 -3.56 -7.17
N ASN A 166 6.38 -2.40 -7.79
CA ASN A 166 7.54 -1.82 -8.48
C ASN A 166 7.83 -0.44 -7.91
N GLU A 167 9.11 -0.11 -7.83
CA GLU A 167 9.56 1.20 -7.40
C GLU A 167 10.45 1.82 -8.49
N PHE A 168 10.14 3.06 -8.85
CA PHE A 168 10.91 3.82 -9.84
C PHE A 168 10.76 5.31 -9.58
N GLY A 169 11.89 6.03 -9.53
CA GLY A 169 11.91 7.49 -9.37
C GLY A 169 11.23 7.97 -8.09
N GLY A 170 11.36 7.24 -6.98
CA GLY A 170 10.74 7.57 -5.69
C GLY A 170 9.22 7.34 -5.64
N LYS A 171 8.64 6.68 -6.65
CA LYS A 171 7.23 6.31 -6.69
C LYS A 171 7.07 4.80 -6.66
N VAL A 172 6.11 4.33 -5.90
CA VAL A 172 5.72 2.92 -5.82
C VAL A 172 4.48 2.69 -6.67
N THR A 173 4.51 1.65 -7.51
CA THR A 173 3.35 1.19 -8.28
C THR A 173 2.96 -0.20 -7.82
N LEU A 174 1.75 -0.33 -7.31
CA LEU A 174 1.11 -1.61 -7.03
C LEU A 174 0.30 -2.02 -8.26
N SER A 175 0.58 -3.19 -8.80
CA SER A 175 -0.09 -3.73 -9.99
C SER A 175 -0.99 -4.89 -9.60
N PHE A 176 -2.20 -4.90 -10.15
CA PHE A 176 -3.20 -5.93 -9.94
C PHE A 176 -3.73 -6.41 -11.28
N THR A 177 -4.06 -7.69 -11.36
CA THR A 177 -4.79 -8.27 -12.49
C THR A 177 -6.27 -8.39 -12.14
N ALA A 178 -7.12 -7.69 -12.87
CA ALA A 178 -8.57 -7.88 -12.84
C ALA A 178 -8.95 -8.98 -13.83
N ALA A 179 -9.66 -10.02 -13.35
CA ALA A 179 -10.25 -11.04 -14.20
C ALA A 179 -11.39 -10.47 -15.06
N GLU A 180 -11.71 -11.10 -16.19
CA GLU A 180 -12.85 -10.74 -17.02
C GLU A 180 -14.17 -10.83 -16.21
N ASN A 181 -15.02 -9.81 -16.31
CA ASN A 181 -16.37 -9.86 -15.75
C ASN A 181 -17.33 -10.49 -16.76
N LYS A 182 -17.59 -11.77 -16.59
CA LYS A 182 -18.54 -12.53 -17.43
C LYS A 182 -20.00 -12.43 -16.98
N THR A 183 -20.23 -11.67 -15.92
CA THR A 183 -21.58 -11.46 -15.38
C THR A 183 -22.28 -10.27 -16.03
N TYR A 184 -23.57 -10.19 -15.89
CA TYR A 184 -24.39 -9.11 -16.39
C TYR A 184 -24.60 -8.00 -15.35
N LYS A 185 -23.73 -7.94 -14.34
CA LYS A 185 -23.72 -6.92 -13.29
C LYS A 185 -22.37 -6.24 -13.23
N ASP A 186 -22.37 -4.94 -13.04
CA ASP A 186 -21.16 -4.22 -12.58
C ASP A 186 -20.72 -4.82 -11.24
N ARG A 187 -19.42 -4.85 -11.00
CA ARG A 187 -18.85 -5.24 -9.70
C ARG A 187 -17.84 -4.22 -9.24
N SER A 188 -17.71 -4.10 -7.93
CA SER A 188 -16.77 -3.17 -7.32
C SER A 188 -16.10 -3.80 -6.11
N THR A 189 -14.96 -3.27 -5.75
CA THR A 189 -14.26 -3.54 -4.50
C THR A 189 -13.49 -2.29 -4.08
N LYS A 190 -13.28 -2.15 -2.79
CA LYS A 190 -12.36 -1.18 -2.23
C LYS A 190 -11.06 -1.88 -1.87
N ILE A 191 -9.95 -1.42 -2.42
CA ILE A 191 -8.61 -1.80 -1.98
C ILE A 191 -8.23 -0.87 -0.84
N THR A 192 -7.90 -1.44 0.31
CA THR A 192 -7.31 -0.72 1.44
C THR A 192 -5.85 -1.13 1.57
N ILE A 193 -4.96 -0.13 1.51
CA ILE A 193 -3.52 -0.28 1.66
C ILE A 193 -3.15 0.36 3.00
N SER A 194 -2.59 -0.41 3.93
CA SER A 194 -2.33 0.03 5.31
C SER A 194 -0.98 -0.46 5.83
N SER A 195 -0.49 0.16 6.88
CA SER A 195 0.70 -0.27 7.62
C SER A 195 0.63 0.24 9.06
N PRO A 196 1.14 -0.50 10.04
CA PRO A 196 1.26 0.00 11.41
C PRO A 196 2.28 1.15 11.56
N LEU A 197 3.09 1.41 10.52
CA LEU A 197 4.09 2.47 10.50
C LEU A 197 3.52 3.84 10.15
N VAL A 198 2.31 3.91 9.64
CA VAL A 198 1.59 5.14 9.27
C VAL A 198 0.22 5.18 9.96
N THR A 199 -0.31 6.39 10.18
CA THR A 199 -1.57 6.58 10.90
C THR A 199 -2.78 6.32 10.01
N GLU A 200 -2.66 6.67 8.72
CA GLU A 200 -3.76 6.64 7.76
C GLU A 200 -3.54 5.56 6.71
N SER A 201 -4.63 4.92 6.29
CA SER A 201 -4.62 3.97 5.19
C SER A 201 -5.03 4.68 3.90
N VAL A 202 -4.52 4.16 2.77
CA VAL A 202 -4.94 4.56 1.43
C VAL A 202 -6.08 3.65 0.98
N ASN A 203 -7.14 4.25 0.44
CA ASN A 203 -8.31 3.55 -0.08
C ASN A 203 -8.51 3.88 -1.55
N VAL A 204 -8.75 2.85 -2.38
CA VAL A 204 -9.04 3.02 -3.81
C VAL A 204 -10.21 2.13 -4.20
N ASP A 205 -11.24 2.74 -4.77
CA ASP A 205 -12.40 2.03 -5.29
C ASP A 205 -12.13 1.54 -6.72
N ILE A 206 -12.33 0.25 -6.96
CA ILE A 206 -12.19 -0.34 -8.31
C ILE A 206 -13.58 -0.78 -8.79
N ASN A 207 -14.02 -0.20 -9.89
CA ASN A 207 -15.32 -0.46 -10.51
C ASN A 207 -15.11 -1.16 -11.85
N GLN A 208 -15.62 -2.37 -12.03
CA GLN A 208 -15.54 -3.11 -13.28
C GLN A 208 -16.92 -3.26 -13.93
N LYS A 209 -17.00 -2.88 -15.20
CA LYS A 209 -18.22 -2.96 -15.98
C LYS A 209 -18.68 -4.41 -16.20
N GLN A 210 -19.98 -4.54 -16.36
CA GLN A 210 -20.68 -5.78 -16.70
C GLN A 210 -20.42 -6.22 -18.16
N THR A 211 -20.77 -7.45 -18.48
CA THR A 211 -20.95 -7.89 -19.87
C THR A 211 -22.30 -7.42 -20.39
N ASP A 212 -22.28 -6.66 -21.46
CA ASP A 212 -23.48 -6.19 -22.15
C ASP A 212 -24.16 -7.35 -22.88
N ALA A 213 -25.49 -7.41 -22.79
CA ALA A 213 -26.26 -8.51 -23.38
C ALA A 213 -27.64 -8.07 -23.84
N ILE A 214 -28.05 -8.62 -25.00
CA ILE A 214 -29.42 -8.72 -25.48
C ILE A 214 -29.60 -10.18 -25.87
N ILE A 215 -30.47 -10.90 -25.17
CA ILE A 215 -30.64 -12.34 -25.30
C ILE A 215 -32.10 -12.66 -25.60
N THR A 216 -32.31 -13.51 -26.60
CA THR A 216 -33.63 -14.08 -26.93
C THR A 216 -33.63 -15.58 -26.71
N GLU A 217 -34.78 -16.17 -26.39
CA GLU A 217 -34.93 -17.62 -26.17
C GLU A 217 -34.68 -18.41 -27.47
N SER A 218 -34.98 -17.83 -28.62
CA SER A 218 -34.79 -18.44 -29.93
C SER A 218 -34.60 -17.36 -31.00
N ASN A 219 -33.73 -17.65 -31.96
CA ASN A 219 -33.55 -16.78 -33.15
C ASN A 219 -34.49 -17.11 -34.31
N THR A 220 -35.25 -18.18 -34.18
CA THR A 220 -36.21 -18.61 -35.21
C THR A 220 -37.48 -19.11 -34.57
N LEU A 221 -38.62 -18.59 -35.00
CA LEU A 221 -39.93 -19.02 -34.59
C LEU A 221 -40.69 -19.48 -35.85
N THR A 222 -41.28 -20.66 -35.82
CA THR A 222 -42.02 -21.23 -36.94
C THR A 222 -43.47 -21.49 -36.52
N TYR A 223 -44.38 -21.06 -37.37
CA TYR A 223 -45.82 -21.16 -37.14
C TYR A 223 -46.54 -21.63 -38.41
N ASP A 224 -47.76 -22.15 -38.25
CA ASP A 224 -48.66 -22.45 -39.38
C ASP A 224 -49.19 -21.15 -40.02
N LEU A 225 -49.98 -21.24 -41.06
CA LEU A 225 -50.46 -20.12 -41.87
C LEU A 225 -51.66 -19.37 -41.29
N THR A 226 -52.12 -19.72 -40.10
CA THR A 226 -53.26 -19.09 -39.43
C THR A 226 -52.88 -17.78 -38.74
N ALA A 227 -53.84 -16.84 -38.66
CA ALA A 227 -53.65 -15.64 -37.86
C ALA A 227 -53.45 -15.99 -36.37
N ARG A 228 -52.50 -15.31 -35.70
CA ARG A 228 -52.20 -15.55 -34.28
C ARG A 228 -51.48 -14.40 -33.61
N THR A 229 -51.49 -14.46 -32.29
CA THR A 229 -50.60 -13.67 -31.47
C THR A 229 -49.36 -14.52 -31.14
N ILE A 230 -48.21 -13.94 -31.31
CA ILE A 230 -46.90 -14.55 -30.92
C ILE A 230 -46.26 -13.75 -29.80
N SER A 231 -45.50 -14.42 -28.95
CA SER A 231 -44.75 -13.75 -27.88
C SER A 231 -43.39 -14.43 -27.74
N PHE A 232 -42.41 -13.61 -27.41
CA PHE A 232 -41.05 -14.10 -27.02
C PHE A 232 -40.48 -13.17 -25.97
N LYS A 233 -39.54 -13.70 -25.20
CA LYS A 233 -38.83 -12.94 -24.15
C LYS A 233 -37.55 -12.35 -24.69
N VAL A 234 -37.26 -11.13 -24.26
CA VAL A 234 -35.95 -10.46 -24.45
C VAL A 234 -35.39 -10.15 -23.08
N LYS A 235 -34.19 -10.65 -22.83
CA LYS A 235 -33.40 -10.30 -21.66
C LYS A 235 -32.29 -9.34 -22.04
N TYR A 236 -32.09 -8.28 -21.29
CA TYR A 236 -31.14 -7.22 -21.61
C TYR A 236 -30.63 -6.50 -20.37
N ASN A 237 -29.46 -5.88 -20.48
CA ASN A 237 -28.89 -4.96 -19.48
C ASN A 237 -28.37 -3.66 -20.14
N VAL A 238 -28.61 -3.47 -21.40
CA VAL A 238 -28.29 -2.26 -22.19
C VAL A 238 -29.51 -1.73 -22.90
N ASN A 239 -29.45 -0.49 -23.36
CA ASN A 239 -30.49 0.05 -24.19
C ASN A 239 -30.58 -0.75 -25.50
N TYR A 240 -31.78 -0.99 -25.96
CA TYR A 240 -32.05 -1.69 -27.21
C TYR A 240 -33.23 -1.08 -27.96
N ALA A 241 -33.31 -1.36 -29.27
CA ALA A 241 -34.44 -1.01 -30.10
C ALA A 241 -34.96 -2.26 -30.80
N ILE A 242 -36.28 -2.31 -31.06
CA ILE A 242 -36.90 -3.39 -31.82
C ILE A 242 -37.45 -2.80 -33.12
N SER A 243 -37.15 -3.43 -34.25
CA SER A 243 -37.66 -3.05 -35.56
C SER A 243 -38.00 -4.27 -36.39
N ILE A 244 -39.03 -4.16 -37.21
CA ILE A 244 -39.38 -5.18 -38.20
C ILE A 244 -38.67 -4.81 -39.50
N THR A 245 -37.68 -5.61 -39.92
CA THR A 245 -36.92 -5.36 -41.16
C THR A 245 -37.54 -6.05 -42.36
N LYS A 246 -38.33 -7.13 -42.13
CA LYS A 246 -39.07 -7.83 -43.18
C LYS A 246 -40.43 -8.28 -42.65
N GLY A 247 -41.51 -8.05 -43.40
CA GLY A 247 -42.86 -8.49 -43.06
C GLY A 247 -43.66 -7.48 -42.31
N LYS A 248 -43.38 -6.15 -42.45
CA LYS A 248 -44.12 -5.06 -41.81
C LYS A 248 -45.62 -5.02 -42.10
N ASP A 249 -46.02 -5.58 -43.23
CA ASP A 249 -47.39 -5.66 -43.70
C ASP A 249 -48.25 -6.72 -43.01
N TRP A 250 -47.61 -7.66 -42.31
CA TRP A 250 -48.32 -8.78 -41.68
C TRP A 250 -47.83 -9.14 -40.26
N ILE A 251 -46.73 -8.54 -39.78
CA ILE A 251 -46.30 -8.54 -38.40
C ILE A 251 -46.67 -7.18 -37.82
N THR A 252 -47.68 -7.14 -36.97
CA THR A 252 -48.29 -5.89 -36.50
C THR A 252 -48.57 -5.89 -35.01
N ASP A 253 -49.08 -4.78 -34.48
CA ASP A 253 -49.55 -4.67 -33.09
C ASP A 253 -48.51 -5.05 -32.05
N GLN A 254 -47.33 -4.43 -32.17
CA GLN A 254 -46.26 -4.61 -31.16
C GLN A 254 -46.76 -4.17 -29.77
N SER A 255 -46.56 -5.01 -28.80
CA SER A 255 -46.65 -4.61 -27.39
C SER A 255 -45.46 -5.18 -26.60
N ILE A 256 -45.06 -4.48 -25.55
CA ILE A 256 -43.94 -4.87 -24.66
C ILE A 256 -44.48 -4.84 -23.24
N SER A 257 -44.24 -5.90 -22.48
CA SER A 257 -44.67 -5.97 -21.09
C SER A 257 -43.84 -5.02 -20.20
N GLU A 258 -44.33 -4.79 -18.99
CA GLU A 258 -43.52 -4.13 -17.96
C GLU A 258 -42.21 -4.87 -17.74
N PRO A 259 -41.07 -4.12 -17.55
CA PRO A 259 -39.76 -4.70 -17.31
C PRO A 259 -39.69 -5.44 -15.96
N GLN A 260 -39.11 -6.64 -15.95
CA GLN A 260 -38.90 -7.44 -14.75
C GLN A 260 -37.39 -7.61 -14.55
N LYS A 261 -36.83 -7.04 -13.47
CA LYS A 261 -35.41 -7.24 -13.11
C LYS A 261 -35.19 -8.64 -12.58
N GLY A 262 -34.19 -9.33 -13.12
CA GLY A 262 -33.70 -10.62 -12.62
C GLY A 262 -32.50 -10.48 -11.68
N ASP A 263 -32.29 -11.49 -10.87
CA ASP A 263 -31.11 -11.57 -9.98
C ASP A 263 -29.80 -11.81 -10.74
N ASP A 264 -29.91 -12.23 -12.01
CA ASP A 264 -28.77 -12.41 -12.93
C ASP A 264 -28.22 -11.08 -13.48
N GLY A 265 -28.84 -9.94 -13.17
CA GLY A 265 -28.47 -8.62 -13.66
C GLY A 265 -29.16 -8.23 -14.98
N LEU A 266 -29.93 -9.13 -15.57
CA LEU A 266 -30.73 -8.87 -16.77
C LEU A 266 -32.14 -8.40 -16.42
N THR A 267 -32.68 -7.56 -17.25
CA THR A 267 -34.11 -7.18 -17.27
C THR A 267 -34.80 -8.00 -18.33
N THR A 268 -35.94 -8.58 -18.01
CA THR A 268 -36.76 -9.38 -18.95
C THR A 268 -38.01 -8.63 -19.31
N VAL A 269 -38.32 -8.59 -20.61
CA VAL A 269 -39.64 -8.17 -21.14
C VAL A 269 -40.20 -9.27 -22.04
N THR A 270 -41.52 -9.30 -22.16
CA THR A 270 -42.21 -10.10 -23.16
C THR A 270 -42.65 -9.18 -24.31
N VAL A 271 -42.17 -9.52 -25.49
CA VAL A 271 -42.55 -8.79 -26.73
C VAL A 271 -43.63 -9.62 -27.44
N THR A 272 -44.70 -8.96 -27.82
CA THR A 272 -45.86 -9.59 -28.46
C THR A 272 -46.16 -8.93 -29.80
N TYR A 273 -46.51 -9.71 -30.80
CA TYR A 273 -46.95 -9.26 -32.11
C TYR A 273 -48.19 -10.04 -32.57
N LYS A 274 -48.99 -9.46 -33.45
CA LYS A 274 -50.01 -10.18 -34.21
C LYS A 274 -49.48 -10.54 -35.60
N LEU A 275 -49.72 -11.77 -36.02
CA LEU A 275 -49.47 -12.25 -37.37
C LEU A 275 -50.77 -12.41 -38.11
N SER A 276 -50.93 -11.81 -39.32
CA SER A 276 -52.08 -12.07 -40.16
C SER A 276 -52.03 -13.48 -40.79
N ALA A 277 -53.17 -14.07 -41.21
CA ALA A 277 -53.22 -15.29 -41.98
C ALA A 277 -52.52 -15.12 -43.34
N SER A 278 -52.06 -16.23 -43.92
CA SER A 278 -51.46 -16.25 -45.25
C SER A 278 -51.88 -17.47 -46.03
N PRO A 279 -52.08 -17.35 -47.36
CA PRO A 279 -52.39 -18.49 -48.23
C PRO A 279 -51.13 -19.32 -48.55
N ALA A 280 -49.93 -18.77 -48.28
CA ALA A 280 -48.64 -19.44 -48.59
C ALA A 280 -47.60 -19.12 -47.52
N SER A 281 -46.54 -19.96 -47.45
CA SER A 281 -45.41 -19.80 -46.54
C SER A 281 -44.70 -18.45 -46.81
N ARG A 282 -44.38 -17.75 -45.76
CA ARG A 282 -43.63 -16.48 -45.80
C ARG A 282 -42.69 -16.32 -44.63
N GLY A 283 -41.65 -15.54 -44.79
CA GLY A 283 -40.73 -15.22 -43.73
C GLY A 283 -40.73 -13.74 -43.38
N GLY A 284 -40.61 -13.44 -42.10
CA GLY A 284 -40.41 -12.09 -41.56
C GLY A 284 -39.15 -12.01 -40.71
N THR A 285 -38.69 -10.82 -40.38
CA THR A 285 -37.52 -10.58 -39.54
C THR A 285 -37.81 -9.44 -38.57
N ILE A 286 -37.65 -9.74 -37.29
CA ILE A 286 -37.65 -8.75 -36.20
C ILE A 286 -36.20 -8.60 -35.78
N HIS A 287 -35.69 -7.38 -35.86
CA HIS A 287 -34.32 -7.04 -35.44
C HIS A 287 -34.35 -6.39 -34.06
N ILE A 288 -33.47 -6.84 -33.18
CA ILE A 288 -33.30 -6.33 -31.81
C ILE A 288 -31.84 -5.98 -31.65
N ALA A 289 -31.50 -4.69 -31.44
CA ALA A 289 -30.11 -4.22 -31.32
C ALA A 289 -30.02 -2.97 -30.45
#